data_683d333a0591f1475b577f537fc82e2a
#
_entry.id   683d333a0591f1475b577f537fc82e2a
#
_cell.length_a   1.000
_cell.length_b   1.000
_cell.length_c   1.000
_cell.angle_alpha   90.00
_cell.angle_beta   90.00
_cell.angle_gamma   90.00
#
_symmetry.space_group_name_H-M   'P 1'
#
loop_
_entity.id
_entity.type
_entity.pdbx_description
1 polymer ?
#
loop_
_entity_poly.entity_id
_entity_poly.type
_entity_poly.pdbx_seq_one_letter_code
_entity_poly.pdbx_strand_id
1 'polypeptide(L)'
;YMLKKMPEPEQNDTVLNTDADPDNIQVLYLWEEENVPAKTTFTKDMTGYFDDWDFRPYVTAIPVRKGVTPKGAVVLMAGGAYQFRGNYTDSLPTAAALREYGFQTFIVDYRLSPYTQEEGALDVARAVRFIRKNADVYGIDPDDIAVMGFSAGGIQAGEFLMHYDEDVNGTALDSSYVPDELDQIPAHASADGMIYSFYGRLSVGNMDPDWLSEGDLPPTFYVYGTEDPFYDQFEEQYDVLKNMGIQTSRIVLSGWPHGFGSDGGWVKQYAEWLEEIFKQE
;
A
#
# COMPACT_ATOMS: atom_id res chain seq x y z
N TYR A 1 -15.75 -15.91 -6.88
CA TYR A 1 -16.47 -14.72 -7.36
C TYR A 1 -15.46 -13.64 -7.65
N MET A 2 -15.23 -13.34 -8.89
CA MET A 2 -14.30 -12.28 -9.28
C MET A 2 -15.07 -10.96 -9.25
N LEU A 3 -14.58 -10.00 -8.48
CA LEU A 3 -15.17 -8.66 -8.45
C LEU A 3 -14.96 -8.02 -9.83
N LYS A 4 -16.06 -7.73 -10.52
CA LYS A 4 -16.01 -7.09 -11.85
C LYS A 4 -15.95 -5.56 -11.78
N LYS A 5 -16.31 -5.00 -10.64
CA LYS A 5 -16.31 -3.56 -10.38
C LYS A 5 -15.86 -3.32 -8.95
N MET A 6 -14.98 -2.35 -8.75
CA MET A 6 -14.63 -1.88 -7.42
C MET A 6 -15.86 -1.26 -6.77
N PRO A 7 -16.24 -1.68 -5.56
CA PRO A 7 -17.28 -0.98 -4.82
C PRO A 7 -16.81 0.42 -4.41
N GLU A 8 -17.75 1.29 -4.18
CA GLU A 8 -17.51 2.65 -3.65
C GLU A 8 -18.06 2.74 -2.23
N PRO A 9 -17.45 3.57 -1.36
CA PRO A 9 -17.94 3.71 0.00
C PRO A 9 -19.31 4.39 0.04
N GLU A 10 -20.13 4.01 1.01
CA GLU A 10 -21.36 4.73 1.31
C GLU A 10 -21.07 6.01 2.10
N GLN A 11 -21.93 7.01 1.98
CA GLN A 11 -21.69 8.36 2.50
C GLN A 11 -21.46 8.43 4.03
N ASN A 12 -21.95 7.44 4.77
CA ASN A 12 -21.85 7.38 6.22
C ASN A 12 -20.80 6.38 6.74
N ASP A 13 -20.08 5.70 5.85
CA ASP A 13 -19.07 4.73 6.27
C ASP A 13 -17.85 5.43 6.83
N THR A 14 -17.40 5.00 8.00
CA THR A 14 -16.14 5.42 8.60
C THR A 14 -15.41 4.23 9.19
N VAL A 15 -14.08 4.29 9.21
CA VAL A 15 -13.25 3.23 9.84
C VAL A 15 -13.53 3.14 11.34
N LEU A 16 -13.82 4.26 12.00
CA LEU A 16 -14.02 4.32 13.44
C LEU A 16 -15.35 3.73 13.87
N ASN A 17 -16.38 3.88 13.05
CA ASN A 17 -17.76 3.49 13.38
C ASN A 17 -18.19 2.15 12.76
N THR A 18 -17.29 1.50 12.02
CA THR A 18 -17.59 0.25 11.32
C THR A 18 -16.74 -0.87 11.86
N ASP A 19 -17.38 -1.92 12.34
CA ASP A 19 -16.68 -3.15 12.74
C ASP A 19 -16.13 -3.88 11.53
N ALA A 20 -14.95 -4.46 11.69
CA ALA A 20 -14.35 -5.31 10.65
C ALA A 20 -15.23 -6.55 10.40
N ASP A 21 -15.45 -6.87 9.13
CA ASP A 21 -16.20 -8.03 8.69
C ASP A 21 -15.30 -8.97 7.87
N PRO A 22 -14.82 -10.07 8.48
CA PRO A 22 -13.92 -10.99 7.79
C PRO A 22 -14.64 -11.91 6.78
N ASP A 23 -15.97 -11.89 6.73
CA ASP A 23 -16.76 -12.75 5.85
C ASP A 23 -17.20 -12.04 4.55
N ASN A 24 -17.20 -10.72 4.54
CA ASN A 24 -17.70 -9.91 3.42
C ASN A 24 -16.71 -8.84 2.99
N ILE A 25 -16.83 -8.43 1.73
CA ILE A 25 -16.10 -7.25 1.23
C ILE A 25 -16.67 -6.01 1.88
N GLN A 26 -15.80 -5.18 2.43
CA GLN A 26 -16.15 -3.89 3.00
C GLN A 26 -15.41 -2.75 2.29
N VAL A 27 -16.06 -1.60 2.21
CA VAL A 27 -15.45 -0.35 1.76
C VAL A 27 -15.60 0.66 2.88
N LEU A 28 -14.49 1.13 3.42
CA LEU A 28 -14.43 1.93 4.64
C LEU A 28 -13.61 3.18 4.39
N TYR A 29 -14.14 4.35 4.77
CA TYR A 29 -13.34 5.57 4.80
C TYR A 29 -12.22 5.45 5.85
N LEU A 30 -11.03 5.94 5.51
CA LEU A 30 -9.88 5.91 6.40
C LEU A 30 -9.93 7.02 7.46
N TRP A 31 -10.55 8.13 7.13
CA TRP A 31 -10.59 9.34 7.95
C TRP A 31 -12.03 9.82 8.15
N GLU A 32 -12.30 10.46 9.27
CA GLU A 32 -13.53 11.24 9.44
C GLU A 32 -13.55 12.41 8.44
N GLU A 33 -14.72 12.77 7.94
CA GLU A 33 -14.88 13.74 6.84
C GLU A 33 -14.21 15.09 7.13
N GLU A 34 -14.34 15.59 8.36
CA GLU A 34 -13.78 16.89 8.75
C GLU A 34 -12.39 16.79 9.40
N ASN A 35 -11.77 15.62 9.37
CA ASN A 35 -10.49 15.35 10.04
C ASN A 35 -9.52 14.54 9.17
N VAL A 36 -9.49 14.83 7.88
CA VAL A 36 -8.51 14.28 6.95
C VAL A 36 -7.24 15.13 7.04
N PRO A 37 -6.10 14.60 7.54
CA PRO A 37 -4.90 15.41 7.68
C PRO A 37 -4.37 15.84 6.32
N ALA A 38 -4.18 17.14 6.14
CA ALA A 38 -3.74 17.69 4.86
C ALA A 38 -2.84 18.91 5.04
N LYS A 39 -1.74 18.92 4.31
CA LYS A 39 -0.85 20.06 4.11
C LYS A 39 -1.26 20.85 2.87
N THR A 40 -1.78 20.16 1.87
CA THR A 40 -2.26 20.74 0.62
C THR A 40 -3.61 21.40 0.81
N THR A 41 -3.73 22.66 0.38
CA THR A 41 -5.01 23.36 0.37
C THR A 41 -5.70 23.15 -0.96
N PHE A 42 -6.87 22.52 -0.92
CA PHE A 42 -7.72 22.37 -2.09
C PHE A 42 -8.55 23.63 -2.31
N THR A 43 -8.57 24.14 -3.55
CA THR A 43 -9.48 25.21 -3.97
C THR A 43 -10.22 24.79 -5.23
N LYS A 44 -11.54 25.03 -5.29
CA LYS A 44 -12.38 24.63 -6.43
C LYS A 44 -12.01 25.32 -7.75
N ASP A 45 -11.29 26.43 -7.66
CA ASP A 45 -10.86 27.20 -8.82
C ASP A 45 -9.52 26.73 -9.41
N MET A 46 -8.85 25.78 -8.76
CA MET A 46 -7.58 25.24 -9.26
C MET A 46 -7.83 24.16 -10.30
N THR A 47 -6.98 24.17 -11.33
CA THR A 47 -6.87 23.07 -12.30
C THR A 47 -5.76 22.10 -11.88
N GLY A 48 -5.85 20.85 -12.35
CA GLY A 48 -4.81 19.84 -12.09
C GLY A 48 -5.10 18.92 -10.89
N TYR A 49 -6.28 18.98 -10.32
CA TYR A 49 -6.77 17.96 -9.39
C TYR A 49 -7.26 16.75 -10.18
N PHE A 50 -6.81 15.56 -9.78
CA PHE A 50 -7.19 14.29 -10.42
C PHE A 50 -8.26 13.54 -9.64
N ASP A 51 -8.46 13.87 -8.37
CA ASP A 51 -9.64 13.46 -7.60
C ASP A 51 -10.68 14.57 -7.59
N ASP A 52 -11.93 14.24 -7.30
CA ASP A 52 -12.96 15.21 -6.98
C ASP A 52 -12.58 16.00 -5.72
N TRP A 53 -13.04 17.25 -5.64
CA TRP A 53 -12.67 18.15 -4.54
C TRP A 53 -13.05 17.65 -3.14
N ASP A 54 -14.01 16.74 -3.06
CA ASP A 54 -14.52 16.11 -1.85
C ASP A 54 -14.03 14.66 -1.69
N PHE A 55 -13.04 14.26 -2.47
CA PHE A 55 -12.46 12.93 -2.34
C PHE A 55 -11.94 12.70 -0.93
N ARG A 56 -12.35 11.57 -0.36
CA ARG A 56 -11.93 11.12 0.95
C ARG A 56 -11.33 9.72 0.82
N PRO A 57 -10.09 9.51 1.26
CA PRO A 57 -9.42 8.20 1.12
C PRO A 57 -10.20 7.07 1.78
N TYR A 58 -10.17 5.91 1.14
CA TYR A 58 -10.86 4.73 1.65
C TYR A 58 -10.07 3.45 1.39
N VAL A 59 -10.43 2.40 2.10
CA VAL A 59 -9.88 1.06 1.93
C VAL A 59 -10.98 0.09 1.55
N THR A 60 -10.69 -0.79 0.58
CA THR A 60 -11.54 -1.91 0.21
C THR A 60 -10.94 -3.19 0.79
N ALA A 61 -11.59 -3.74 1.80
CA ALA A 61 -11.21 -5.01 2.41
C ALA A 61 -11.79 -6.18 1.61
N ILE A 62 -10.94 -7.06 1.12
CA ILE A 62 -11.31 -8.27 0.37
C ILE A 62 -10.76 -9.47 1.14
N PRO A 63 -11.58 -10.07 2.04
CA PRO A 63 -11.11 -11.14 2.91
C PRO A 63 -10.89 -12.46 2.16
N VAL A 64 -10.14 -13.37 2.77
CA VAL A 64 -10.03 -14.75 2.31
C VAL A 64 -11.42 -15.42 2.28
N ARG A 65 -11.53 -16.49 1.53
CA ARG A 65 -12.80 -17.26 1.47
C ARG A 65 -13.10 -17.90 2.82
N LYS A 66 -14.38 -17.99 3.13
CA LYS A 66 -14.84 -18.67 4.34
C LYS A 66 -14.25 -20.08 4.44
N GLY A 67 -13.71 -20.40 5.61
CA GLY A 67 -13.08 -21.69 5.88
C GLY A 67 -11.60 -21.79 5.51
N VAL A 68 -11.02 -20.72 4.92
CA VAL A 68 -9.57 -20.61 4.71
C VAL A 68 -8.93 -20.00 5.94
N THR A 69 -7.85 -20.59 6.44
CA THR A 69 -7.06 -20.02 7.52
C THR A 69 -6.16 -18.91 6.94
N PRO A 70 -6.31 -17.65 7.37
CA PRO A 70 -5.48 -16.56 6.89
C PRO A 70 -4.02 -16.72 7.29
N LYS A 71 -3.11 -16.29 6.41
CA LYS A 71 -1.65 -16.32 6.60
C LYS A 71 -1.05 -14.96 6.93
N GLY A 72 -1.85 -13.93 6.93
CA GLY A 72 -1.45 -12.54 7.10
C GLY A 72 -2.24 -11.62 6.19
N ALA A 73 -1.84 -10.37 6.10
CA ALA A 73 -2.51 -9.34 5.30
C ALA A 73 -1.55 -8.66 4.32
N VAL A 74 -2.10 -8.21 3.19
CA VAL A 74 -1.40 -7.39 2.19
C VAL A 74 -2.23 -6.15 1.90
N VAL A 75 -1.60 -4.99 2.07
CA VAL A 75 -2.15 -3.68 1.72
C VAL A 75 -1.63 -3.28 0.34
N LEU A 76 -2.53 -3.04 -0.61
CA LEU A 76 -2.19 -2.80 -2.02
C LEU A 76 -2.50 -1.36 -2.42
N MET A 77 -1.55 -0.74 -3.13
CA MET A 77 -1.67 0.59 -3.72
C MET A 77 -1.41 0.50 -5.23
N ALA A 78 -2.40 0.88 -6.03
CA ALA A 78 -2.28 0.86 -7.49
C ALA A 78 -1.38 1.98 -8.02
N GLY A 79 -0.82 1.78 -9.20
CA GLY A 79 -0.10 2.80 -9.97
C GLY A 79 -1.03 3.77 -10.70
N GLY A 80 -0.44 4.73 -11.41
CA GLY A 80 -1.15 5.72 -12.18
C GLY A 80 -0.52 7.12 -12.14
N ALA A 81 0.76 7.23 -11.78
CA ALA A 81 1.53 8.47 -11.76
C ALA A 81 0.87 9.61 -10.94
N TYR A 82 0.14 9.28 -9.89
CA TYR A 82 -0.68 10.21 -9.09
C TYR A 82 -1.75 10.96 -9.88
N GLN A 83 -2.13 10.45 -11.06
CA GLN A 83 -3.18 11.01 -11.91
C GLN A 83 -4.44 10.14 -11.92
N PHE A 84 -4.29 8.86 -11.62
CA PHE A 84 -5.37 7.90 -11.44
C PHE A 84 -4.90 6.74 -10.58
N ARG A 85 -5.80 5.87 -10.20
CA ARG A 85 -5.48 4.60 -9.52
C ARG A 85 -5.88 3.45 -10.43
N GLY A 86 -4.89 2.73 -10.95
CA GLY A 86 -5.07 1.61 -11.88
C GLY A 86 -5.54 0.33 -11.19
N ASN A 87 -6.56 0.42 -10.33
CA ASN A 87 -7.04 -0.70 -9.51
C ASN A 87 -7.43 -1.93 -10.32
N TYR A 88 -7.99 -1.74 -11.52
CA TYR A 88 -8.44 -2.85 -12.37
C TYR A 88 -7.31 -3.63 -13.02
N THR A 89 -6.16 -3.01 -13.22
CA THR A 89 -4.96 -3.65 -13.76
C THR A 89 -4.09 -4.20 -12.62
N ASP A 90 -3.91 -3.41 -11.58
CA ASP A 90 -2.93 -3.64 -10.51
C ASP A 90 -3.56 -4.33 -9.29
N SER A 91 -4.26 -3.57 -8.47
CA SER A 91 -4.65 -3.99 -7.12
C SER A 91 -5.72 -5.08 -7.11
N LEU A 92 -6.79 -4.93 -7.88
CA LEU A 92 -7.93 -5.83 -7.82
C LEU A 92 -7.59 -7.26 -8.28
N PRO A 93 -6.96 -7.48 -9.45
CA PRO A 93 -6.61 -8.83 -9.87
C PRO A 93 -5.52 -9.45 -8.98
N THR A 94 -4.61 -8.64 -8.45
CA THR A 94 -3.59 -9.11 -7.51
C THR A 94 -4.21 -9.50 -6.16
N ALA A 95 -5.12 -8.71 -5.63
CA ALA A 95 -5.87 -9.04 -4.42
C ALA A 95 -6.67 -10.35 -4.60
N ALA A 96 -7.34 -10.50 -5.75
CA ALA A 96 -8.06 -11.73 -6.07
C ALA A 96 -7.16 -12.96 -6.07
N ALA A 97 -5.94 -12.84 -6.59
CA ALA A 97 -4.96 -13.93 -6.59
C ALA A 97 -4.39 -14.19 -5.18
N LEU A 98 -3.98 -13.16 -4.45
CA LEU A 98 -3.44 -13.30 -3.09
C LEU A 98 -4.45 -13.89 -2.11
N ARG A 99 -5.71 -13.56 -2.25
CA ARG A 99 -6.81 -14.16 -1.49
C ARG A 99 -6.85 -15.68 -1.64
N GLU A 100 -6.64 -16.19 -2.86
CA GLU A 100 -6.59 -17.64 -3.12
C GLU A 100 -5.36 -18.30 -2.47
N TYR A 101 -4.29 -17.54 -2.25
CA TYR A 101 -3.11 -18.01 -1.50
C TYR A 101 -3.25 -17.88 0.03
N GLY A 102 -4.38 -17.36 0.52
CA GLY A 102 -4.67 -17.28 1.95
C GLY A 102 -4.35 -15.96 2.61
N PHE A 103 -4.15 -14.89 1.87
CA PHE A 103 -3.91 -13.56 2.44
C PHE A 103 -5.18 -12.71 2.49
N GLN A 104 -5.41 -12.05 3.62
CA GLN A 104 -6.36 -10.96 3.72
C GLN A 104 -5.84 -9.79 2.87
N THR A 105 -6.68 -9.18 2.04
CA THR A 105 -6.24 -8.12 1.13
C THR A 105 -7.01 -6.83 1.34
N PHE A 106 -6.30 -5.71 1.22
CA PHE A 106 -6.82 -4.38 1.49
C PHE A 106 -6.31 -3.42 0.42
N ILE A 107 -7.21 -2.91 -0.41
CA ILE A 107 -6.87 -1.95 -1.47
C ILE A 107 -7.08 -0.54 -0.94
N VAL A 108 -6.02 0.26 -0.90
CA VAL A 108 -6.08 1.66 -0.45
C VAL A 108 -6.22 2.58 -1.65
N ASP A 109 -7.33 3.31 -1.69
CA ASP A 109 -7.49 4.44 -2.60
C ASP A 109 -6.92 5.70 -1.93
N TYR A 110 -5.61 5.86 -2.12
CA TYR A 110 -4.82 6.97 -1.58
C TYR A 110 -5.02 8.25 -2.41
N ARG A 111 -4.72 9.40 -1.82
CA ARG A 111 -4.88 10.70 -2.47
C ARG A 111 -3.94 10.87 -3.67
N LEU A 112 -4.49 11.46 -4.75
CA LEU A 112 -3.77 11.78 -5.99
C LEU A 112 -3.28 13.24 -5.99
N SER A 113 -2.48 13.61 -7.00
CA SER A 113 -2.04 14.99 -7.17
C SER A 113 -3.25 15.96 -7.19
N PRO A 114 -3.15 17.15 -6.60
CA PRO A 114 -1.91 17.80 -6.11
C PRO A 114 -1.54 17.46 -4.67
N TYR A 115 -2.24 16.53 -4.02
CA TYR A 115 -1.82 16.06 -2.72
C TYR A 115 -0.41 15.45 -2.79
N THR A 116 0.35 15.60 -1.72
CA THR A 116 1.74 15.18 -1.67
C THR A 116 1.87 13.68 -1.42
N GLN A 117 3.04 13.14 -1.75
CA GLN A 117 3.43 11.77 -1.43
C GLN A 117 3.32 11.49 0.08
N GLU A 118 3.64 12.47 0.90
CA GLU A 118 3.58 12.41 2.37
C GLU A 118 2.12 12.28 2.86
N GLU A 119 1.19 13.02 2.25
CA GLU A 119 -0.24 12.90 2.58
C GLU A 119 -0.78 11.53 2.23
N GLY A 120 -0.43 11.00 1.07
CA GLY A 120 -0.79 9.64 0.66
C GLY A 120 -0.14 8.55 1.56
N ALA A 121 1.06 8.78 2.07
CA ALA A 121 1.70 7.87 3.04
C ALA A 121 0.91 7.76 4.34
N LEU A 122 0.30 8.84 4.82
CA LEU A 122 -0.61 8.81 5.95
C LEU A 122 -1.87 7.97 5.68
N ASP A 123 -2.38 7.98 4.45
CA ASP A 123 -3.50 7.12 4.06
C ASP A 123 -3.14 5.64 4.18
N VAL A 124 -1.93 5.26 3.75
CA VAL A 124 -1.41 3.90 3.89
C VAL A 124 -1.24 3.53 5.37
N ALA A 125 -0.62 4.39 6.16
CA ALA A 125 -0.42 4.18 7.59
C ALA A 125 -1.76 3.95 8.31
N ARG A 126 -2.78 4.72 7.94
CA ARG A 126 -4.12 4.60 8.51
C ARG A 126 -4.75 3.24 8.24
N ALA A 127 -4.60 2.73 7.02
CA ALA A 127 -5.07 1.38 6.66
C ALA A 127 -4.33 0.30 7.46
N VAL A 128 -3.02 0.40 7.60
CA VAL A 128 -2.21 -0.55 8.40
C VAL A 128 -2.67 -0.56 9.86
N ARG A 129 -2.92 0.59 10.45
CA ARG A 129 -3.45 0.71 11.83
C ARG A 129 -4.80 0.04 12.00
N PHE A 130 -5.71 0.25 11.06
CA PHE A 130 -7.02 -0.41 11.06
C PHE A 130 -6.90 -1.94 11.04
N ILE A 131 -6.06 -2.46 10.18
CA ILE A 131 -5.84 -3.91 10.05
C ILE A 131 -5.26 -4.46 11.35
N ARG A 132 -4.25 -3.81 11.92
CA ARG A 132 -3.62 -4.26 13.16
C ARG A 132 -4.57 -4.21 14.36
N LYS A 133 -5.37 -3.15 14.47
CA LYS A 133 -6.43 -3.06 15.49
C LYS A 133 -7.40 -4.22 15.42
N ASN A 134 -7.71 -4.70 14.21
CA ASN A 134 -8.68 -5.75 13.94
C ASN A 134 -8.04 -7.10 13.59
N ALA A 135 -6.77 -7.30 13.91
CA ALA A 135 -6.04 -8.51 13.55
C ALA A 135 -6.73 -9.79 14.04
N ASP A 136 -7.23 -9.78 15.28
CA ASP A 136 -7.98 -10.92 15.84
C ASP A 136 -9.24 -11.24 15.02
N VAL A 137 -9.97 -10.22 14.57
CA VAL A 137 -11.19 -10.38 13.75
C VAL A 137 -10.85 -10.96 12.39
N TYR A 138 -9.74 -10.50 11.78
CA TYR A 138 -9.25 -11.02 10.50
C TYR A 138 -8.53 -12.37 10.62
N GLY A 139 -8.29 -12.86 11.83
CA GLY A 139 -7.63 -14.14 12.10
C GLY A 139 -6.16 -14.16 11.71
N ILE A 140 -5.46 -13.04 11.86
CA ILE A 140 -4.04 -12.88 11.52
C ILE A 140 -3.21 -12.48 12.75
N ASP A 141 -1.91 -12.73 12.68
CA ASP A 141 -0.97 -12.10 13.60
C ASP A 141 -0.90 -10.58 13.30
N PRO A 142 -0.95 -9.71 14.31
CA PRO A 142 -0.86 -8.26 14.10
C PRO A 142 0.46 -7.80 13.47
N ASP A 143 1.51 -8.59 13.52
CA ASP A 143 2.79 -8.30 12.88
C ASP A 143 2.88 -8.83 11.44
N ASP A 144 1.99 -9.74 11.04
CA ASP A 144 1.95 -10.31 9.68
C ASP A 144 1.18 -9.40 8.69
N ILE A 145 1.64 -8.16 8.54
CA ILE A 145 1.08 -7.18 7.61
C ILE A 145 2.16 -6.71 6.64
N ALA A 146 1.93 -6.91 5.35
CA ALA A 146 2.77 -6.43 4.26
C ALA A 146 2.11 -5.26 3.52
N VAL A 147 2.93 -4.40 2.93
CA VAL A 147 2.48 -3.43 1.94
C VAL A 147 3.00 -3.83 0.57
N MET A 148 2.26 -3.46 -0.48
CA MET A 148 2.63 -3.70 -1.87
C MET A 148 2.13 -2.54 -2.72
N GLY A 149 3.00 -2.01 -3.56
CA GLY A 149 2.60 -0.95 -4.46
C GLY A 149 3.11 -1.14 -5.88
N PHE A 150 2.33 -0.66 -6.82
CA PHE A 150 2.58 -0.70 -8.26
C PHE A 150 2.96 0.70 -8.73
N SER A 151 4.14 0.89 -9.33
CA SER A 151 4.56 2.20 -9.83
C SER A 151 4.40 3.30 -8.77
N ALA A 152 3.60 4.33 -9.02
CA ALA A 152 3.31 5.38 -8.04
C ALA A 152 2.78 4.85 -6.69
N GLY A 153 2.04 3.73 -6.72
CA GLY A 153 1.59 3.06 -5.50
C GLY A 153 2.73 2.49 -4.67
N GLY A 154 3.80 2.01 -5.32
CA GLY A 154 5.02 1.57 -4.64
C GLY A 154 5.82 2.74 -4.05
N ILE A 155 5.83 3.89 -4.72
CA ILE A 155 6.39 5.14 -4.15
C ILE A 155 5.64 5.49 -2.86
N GLN A 156 4.32 5.34 -2.85
CA GLN A 156 3.47 5.56 -1.69
C GLN A 156 3.79 4.61 -0.53
N ALA A 157 3.94 3.31 -0.83
CA ALA A 157 4.38 2.31 0.15
C ALA A 157 5.76 2.64 0.72
N GLY A 158 6.69 3.04 -0.14
CA GLY A 158 8.04 3.41 0.25
C GLY A 158 8.08 4.63 1.17
N GLU A 159 7.34 5.68 0.87
CA GLU A 159 7.26 6.87 1.73
C GLU A 159 6.68 6.53 3.10
N PHE A 160 5.64 5.70 3.13
CA PHE A 160 5.08 5.19 4.38
C PHE A 160 6.16 4.50 5.23
N LEU A 161 6.90 3.55 4.65
CA LEU A 161 7.93 2.78 5.35
C LEU A 161 9.13 3.63 5.78
N MET A 162 9.46 4.66 5.00
CA MET A 162 10.59 5.53 5.31
C MET A 162 10.30 6.52 6.43
N HIS A 163 9.11 7.12 6.45
CA HIS A 163 8.89 8.31 7.27
C HIS A 163 7.53 8.39 8.00
N TYR A 164 6.59 7.49 7.71
CA TYR A 164 5.21 7.57 8.21
C TYR A 164 4.70 6.29 8.87
N ASP A 165 5.60 5.39 9.20
CA ASP A 165 5.31 4.20 9.99
C ASP A 165 5.32 4.49 11.51
N GLU A 166 5.24 3.45 12.32
CA GLU A 166 5.24 3.50 13.79
C GLU A 166 4.19 4.49 14.35
N ASP A 167 4.63 5.43 15.15
CA ASP A 167 3.76 6.39 15.86
C ASP A 167 3.49 7.69 15.08
N VAL A 168 4.00 7.82 13.86
CA VAL A 168 3.80 9.03 13.04
C VAL A 168 2.36 9.11 12.56
N ASN A 169 1.66 10.17 12.94
CA ASN A 169 0.26 10.39 12.58
C ASN A 169 0.05 11.72 11.84
N GLY A 170 -1.21 12.07 11.58
CA GLY A 170 -1.57 13.27 10.81
C GLY A 170 -1.01 14.58 11.34
N THR A 171 -0.70 14.68 12.64
CA THR A 171 -0.11 15.91 13.21
C THR A 171 1.27 16.25 12.67
N ALA A 172 1.97 15.26 12.06
CA ALA A 172 3.26 15.50 11.40
C ALA A 172 3.15 16.44 10.21
N LEU A 173 2.00 16.49 9.53
CA LEU A 173 1.75 17.34 8.37
C LEU A 173 0.72 18.44 8.64
N ASP A 174 -0.21 18.21 9.56
CA ASP A 174 -1.37 19.07 9.78
C ASP A 174 -1.58 19.30 11.28
N SER A 175 -1.26 20.50 11.76
CA SER A 175 -1.41 20.85 13.16
C SER A 175 -2.88 20.94 13.61
N SER A 176 -3.82 20.98 12.68
CA SER A 176 -5.26 20.97 12.98
C SER A 176 -5.85 19.57 13.08
N TYR A 177 -5.12 18.55 12.65
CA TYR A 177 -5.54 17.16 12.77
C TYR A 177 -5.73 16.77 14.25
N VAL A 178 -6.84 16.15 14.55
CA VAL A 178 -7.17 15.65 15.90
C VAL A 178 -6.95 14.13 15.91
N PRO A 179 -5.91 13.62 16.61
CA PRO A 179 -5.66 12.19 16.71
C PRO A 179 -6.84 11.44 17.36
N ASP A 180 -7.04 10.21 16.95
CA ASP A 180 -8.11 9.33 17.42
C ASP A 180 -7.56 7.98 17.90
N GLU A 181 -8.43 7.00 18.12
CA GLU A 181 -8.06 5.68 18.65
C GLU A 181 -7.07 4.93 17.75
N LEU A 182 -7.18 5.06 16.41
CA LEU A 182 -6.29 4.39 15.50
C LEU A 182 -4.87 4.94 15.57
N ASP A 183 -4.70 6.21 15.90
CA ASP A 183 -3.37 6.80 16.04
C ASP A 183 -2.58 6.25 17.25
N GLN A 184 -3.24 5.51 18.14
CA GLN A 184 -2.58 4.81 19.25
C GLN A 184 -1.99 3.45 18.82
N ILE A 185 -2.35 2.97 17.63
CA ILE A 185 -1.86 1.72 17.06
C ILE A 185 -0.62 2.02 16.21
N PRO A 186 0.52 1.35 16.43
CA PRO A 186 1.70 1.57 15.59
C PRO A 186 1.45 1.11 14.15
N ALA A 187 2.01 1.86 13.19
CA ALA A 187 1.86 1.58 11.77
C ALA A 187 3.19 1.10 11.19
N HIS A 188 3.54 -0.16 11.37
CA HIS A 188 4.68 -0.76 10.69
C HIS A 188 4.22 -1.90 9.78
N ALA A 189 5.06 -2.30 8.84
CA ALA A 189 4.82 -3.45 7.99
C ALA A 189 6.06 -4.35 7.93
N SER A 190 5.85 -5.66 7.92
CA SER A 190 6.89 -6.67 7.99
C SER A 190 7.48 -7.03 6.62
N ALA A 191 6.90 -6.57 5.53
CA ALA A 191 7.38 -6.80 4.17
C ALA A 191 6.87 -5.73 3.20
N ASP A 192 7.62 -5.51 2.12
CA ASP A 192 7.23 -4.61 1.02
C ASP A 192 7.35 -5.31 -0.34
N GLY A 193 6.35 -5.10 -1.19
CA GLY A 193 6.35 -5.47 -2.59
C GLY A 193 6.47 -4.24 -3.49
N MET A 194 7.59 -4.12 -4.19
CA MET A 194 7.87 -3.08 -5.17
C MET A 194 7.63 -3.61 -6.59
N ILE A 195 6.42 -3.40 -7.10
CA ILE A 195 6.02 -3.88 -8.42
C ILE A 195 6.24 -2.75 -9.42
N TYR A 196 7.24 -2.91 -10.27
CA TYR A 196 7.79 -1.84 -11.13
C TYR A 196 7.86 -0.48 -10.41
N SER A 197 8.45 -0.51 -9.20
CA SER A 197 8.59 0.66 -8.33
C SER A 197 9.87 0.59 -7.49
N PHE A 198 10.13 1.63 -6.73
CA PHE A 198 11.29 1.77 -5.86
C PHE A 198 11.01 2.74 -4.70
N TYR A 199 11.88 2.76 -3.72
CA TYR A 199 11.93 3.83 -2.69
C TYR A 199 12.46 5.11 -3.33
N GLY A 200 11.75 6.22 -3.17
CA GLY A 200 12.14 7.51 -3.72
C GLY A 200 10.97 8.41 -4.06
N ARG A 201 11.06 9.09 -5.18
CA ARG A 201 10.02 9.96 -5.74
C ARG A 201 9.56 9.44 -7.10
N LEU A 202 8.45 9.96 -7.60
CA LEU A 202 7.94 9.57 -8.91
C LEU A 202 9.04 9.74 -9.98
N SER A 203 9.34 8.66 -10.71
CA SER A 203 10.37 8.56 -11.75
C SER A 203 11.83 8.65 -11.27
N VAL A 204 12.08 8.83 -9.98
CA VAL A 204 13.44 8.95 -9.43
C VAL A 204 13.61 8.09 -8.18
N GLY A 205 14.22 6.92 -8.32
CA GLY A 205 14.63 6.09 -7.21
C GLY A 205 15.76 6.70 -6.42
N ASN A 206 15.74 6.55 -5.10
CA ASN A 206 16.85 6.98 -4.25
C ASN A 206 17.85 5.84 -4.06
N MET A 207 19.13 6.11 -4.36
CA MET A 207 20.20 5.12 -4.27
C MET A 207 21.19 5.42 -3.14
N ASP A 208 20.89 6.43 -2.33
CA ASP A 208 21.73 6.83 -1.20
C ASP A 208 21.47 5.91 0.01
N PRO A 209 22.47 5.10 0.42
CA PRO A 209 22.32 4.23 1.59
C PRO A 209 22.06 4.99 2.89
N ASP A 210 22.58 6.20 3.02
CA ASP A 210 22.37 7.02 4.22
C ASP A 210 20.90 7.45 4.31
N TRP A 211 20.30 7.88 3.20
CA TRP A 211 18.89 8.21 3.16
C TRP A 211 18.02 6.96 3.39
N LEU A 212 18.32 5.86 2.73
CA LEU A 212 17.56 4.60 2.88
C LEU A 212 17.62 4.04 4.31
N SER A 213 18.69 4.34 5.04
CA SER A 213 18.85 3.93 6.44
C SER A 213 18.09 4.79 7.46
N GLU A 214 17.47 5.90 7.03
CA GLU A 214 16.56 6.69 7.88
C GLU A 214 15.29 5.92 8.21
N GLY A 215 14.86 4.99 7.33
CA GLY A 215 13.76 4.07 7.56
C GLY A 215 14.25 2.71 8.06
N ASP A 216 13.44 2.06 8.87
CA ASP A 216 13.66 0.63 9.22
C ASP A 216 12.99 -0.24 8.15
N LEU A 217 13.65 -0.32 6.98
CA LEU A 217 13.07 -0.98 5.82
C LEU A 217 12.95 -2.48 6.00
N PRO A 218 11.76 -3.05 5.75
CA PRO A 218 11.53 -4.48 5.86
C PRO A 218 12.12 -5.24 4.65
N PRO A 219 12.12 -6.58 4.70
CA PRO A 219 12.34 -7.40 3.52
C PRO A 219 11.53 -6.89 2.33
N THR A 220 12.18 -6.70 1.19
CA THR A 220 11.59 -6.09 -0.01
C THR A 220 11.69 -7.03 -1.21
N PHE A 221 10.57 -7.19 -1.90
CA PHE A 221 10.43 -8.01 -3.10
C PHE A 221 10.17 -7.13 -4.33
N TYR A 222 11.08 -7.17 -5.30
CA TYR A 222 10.96 -6.42 -6.55
C TYR A 222 10.42 -7.29 -7.68
N VAL A 223 9.52 -6.72 -8.50
CA VAL A 223 9.09 -7.32 -9.77
C VAL A 223 9.12 -6.25 -10.85
N TYR A 224 9.83 -6.48 -11.94
CA TYR A 224 9.90 -5.53 -13.05
C TYR A 224 10.29 -6.20 -14.36
N GLY A 225 10.03 -5.51 -15.46
CA GLY A 225 10.36 -5.98 -16.80
C GLY A 225 11.66 -5.37 -17.34
N THR A 226 12.33 -6.09 -18.25
CA THR A 226 13.57 -5.60 -18.87
C THR A 226 13.35 -4.46 -19.87
N GLU A 227 12.13 -4.27 -20.36
CA GLU A 227 11.75 -3.16 -21.26
C GLU A 227 11.14 -1.96 -20.51
N ASP A 228 11.17 -1.99 -19.18
CA ASP A 228 10.69 -0.88 -18.35
C ASP A 228 11.67 0.30 -18.46
N PRO A 229 11.20 1.55 -18.69
CA PRO A 229 12.08 2.72 -18.72
C PRO A 229 12.91 2.95 -17.47
N PHE A 230 12.46 2.41 -16.32
CA PHE A 230 13.14 2.55 -15.02
C PHE A 230 13.98 1.31 -14.66
N TYR A 231 14.16 0.38 -15.57
CA TYR A 231 14.85 -0.88 -15.34
C TYR A 231 16.18 -0.72 -14.58
N ASP A 232 17.04 0.19 -15.05
CA ASP A 232 18.36 0.40 -14.43
C ASP A 232 18.24 0.88 -12.98
N GLN A 233 17.22 1.69 -12.66
CA GLN A 233 16.99 2.16 -11.30
C GLN A 233 16.50 1.02 -10.38
N PHE A 234 15.68 0.10 -10.88
CA PHE A 234 15.26 -1.07 -10.10
C PHE A 234 16.44 -1.98 -9.77
N GLU A 235 17.29 -2.26 -10.76
CA GLU A 235 18.49 -3.07 -10.59
C GLU A 235 19.46 -2.43 -9.58
N GLU A 236 19.71 -1.14 -9.72
CA GLU A 236 20.63 -0.41 -8.83
C GLU A 236 20.11 -0.40 -7.39
N GLN A 237 18.83 -0.07 -7.17
CA GLN A 237 18.27 -0.02 -5.82
C GLN A 237 18.23 -1.42 -5.17
N TYR A 238 17.90 -2.46 -5.93
CA TYR A 238 17.98 -3.84 -5.45
C TYR A 238 19.39 -4.15 -4.90
N ASP A 239 20.42 -3.80 -5.65
CA ASP A 239 21.81 -4.02 -5.23
C ASP A 239 22.18 -3.18 -4.01
N VAL A 240 21.75 -1.92 -3.94
CA VAL A 240 21.98 -1.04 -2.79
C VAL A 240 21.36 -1.63 -1.53
N LEU A 241 20.10 -2.01 -1.56
CA LEU A 241 19.41 -2.61 -0.39
C LEU A 241 20.06 -3.90 0.05
N LYS A 242 20.44 -4.76 -0.90
CA LYS A 242 21.15 -6.00 -0.61
C LYS A 242 22.50 -5.73 0.07
N ASN A 243 23.25 -4.76 -0.42
CA ASN A 243 24.54 -4.37 0.17
C ASN A 243 24.39 -3.73 1.56
N MET A 244 23.24 -3.13 1.85
CA MET A 244 22.88 -2.64 3.19
C MET A 244 22.50 -3.77 4.18
N GLY A 245 22.37 -5.00 3.71
CA GLY A 245 21.96 -6.15 4.51
C GLY A 245 20.45 -6.33 4.65
N ILE A 246 19.65 -5.57 3.89
CA ILE A 246 18.20 -5.75 3.83
C ILE A 246 17.90 -7.00 2.99
N GLN A 247 17.06 -7.89 3.51
CA GLN A 247 16.64 -9.08 2.76
C GLN A 247 15.87 -8.65 1.52
N THR A 248 16.40 -8.95 0.34
CA THR A 248 15.83 -8.57 -0.96
C THR A 248 15.66 -9.78 -1.86
N SER A 249 14.56 -9.81 -2.60
CA SER A 249 14.27 -10.77 -3.65
C SER A 249 13.79 -10.06 -4.89
N ARG A 250 13.93 -10.67 -6.06
CA ARG A 250 13.42 -10.07 -7.30
C ARG A 250 12.97 -11.11 -8.31
N ILE A 251 12.04 -10.70 -9.14
CA ILE A 251 11.66 -11.36 -10.37
C ILE A 251 11.83 -10.37 -11.51
N VAL A 252 12.63 -10.74 -12.50
CA VAL A 252 12.86 -9.94 -13.71
C VAL A 252 12.16 -10.60 -14.88
N LEU A 253 11.19 -9.91 -15.46
CA LEU A 253 10.38 -10.40 -16.57
C LEU A 253 11.02 -9.97 -17.91
N SER A 254 11.64 -10.91 -18.61
CA SER A 254 12.32 -10.64 -19.87
C SER A 254 11.33 -10.20 -20.95
N GLY A 255 11.60 -9.04 -21.59
CA GLY A 255 10.77 -8.48 -22.65
C GLY A 255 9.47 -7.80 -22.18
N TRP A 256 9.27 -7.65 -20.88
CA TRP A 256 8.08 -7.00 -20.34
C TRP A 256 8.29 -5.51 -20.13
N PRO A 257 7.25 -4.69 -20.41
CA PRO A 257 7.28 -3.25 -20.19
C PRO A 257 6.85 -2.88 -18.76
N HIS A 258 6.73 -1.59 -18.49
CA HIS A 258 6.07 -1.05 -17.31
C HIS A 258 4.56 -1.31 -17.31
N GLY A 259 3.95 -1.49 -16.16
CA GLY A 259 2.48 -1.47 -16.03
C GLY A 259 1.77 -2.79 -16.37
N PHE A 260 2.41 -3.93 -16.17
CA PHE A 260 1.82 -5.25 -16.46
C PHE A 260 0.83 -5.74 -15.38
N GLY A 261 0.70 -5.05 -14.26
CA GLY A 261 -0.22 -5.44 -13.17
C GLY A 261 0.08 -6.84 -12.61
N SER A 262 -0.95 -7.67 -12.54
CA SER A 262 -0.85 -9.04 -12.02
C SER A 262 -0.36 -10.07 -13.04
N ASP A 263 -0.12 -9.66 -14.28
CA ASP A 263 0.34 -10.57 -15.33
C ASP A 263 1.82 -10.96 -15.15
N GLY A 264 2.25 -12.01 -15.81
CA GLY A 264 3.65 -12.46 -15.80
C GLY A 264 3.97 -13.55 -14.78
N GLY A 265 2.99 -14.08 -14.05
CA GLY A 265 3.15 -15.27 -13.19
C GLY A 265 3.90 -15.03 -11.87
N TRP A 266 4.16 -13.79 -11.51
CA TRP A 266 4.96 -13.44 -10.32
C TRP A 266 4.19 -13.54 -8.99
N VAL A 267 2.86 -13.42 -9.01
CA VAL A 267 2.04 -13.32 -7.78
C VAL A 267 2.20 -14.57 -6.91
N LYS A 268 2.25 -15.76 -7.52
CA LYS A 268 2.49 -17.01 -6.78
C LYS A 268 3.82 -16.99 -6.04
N GLN A 269 4.88 -16.60 -6.71
CA GLN A 269 6.23 -16.55 -6.11
C GLN A 269 6.31 -15.51 -5.00
N TYR A 270 5.65 -14.36 -5.18
CA TYR A 270 5.51 -13.37 -4.11
C TYR A 270 4.76 -13.94 -2.90
N ALA A 271 3.64 -14.61 -3.13
CA ALA A 271 2.86 -15.24 -2.05
C ALA A 271 3.66 -16.29 -1.26
N GLU A 272 4.43 -17.11 -1.95
CA GLU A 272 5.33 -18.09 -1.32
C GLU A 272 6.44 -17.41 -0.51
N TRP A 273 7.06 -16.37 -1.07
CA TRP A 273 8.05 -15.56 -0.39
C TRP A 273 7.48 -14.88 0.86
N LEU A 274 6.30 -14.27 0.76
CA LEU A 274 5.66 -13.59 1.89
C LEU A 274 5.31 -14.55 3.02
N GLU A 275 4.84 -15.74 2.69
CA GLU A 275 4.58 -16.79 3.69
C GLU A 275 5.86 -17.17 4.46
N GLU A 276 7.00 -17.25 3.77
CA GLU A 276 8.29 -17.51 4.42
C GLU A 276 8.75 -16.33 5.28
N ILE A 277 8.53 -15.09 4.85
CA ILE A 277 8.84 -13.90 5.67
C ILE A 277 8.05 -13.93 6.98
N PHE A 278 6.76 -14.16 6.92
CA PHE A 278 5.89 -14.19 8.10
C PHE A 278 6.20 -15.34 9.06
N LYS A 279 6.84 -16.42 8.60
CA LYS A 279 7.29 -17.51 9.46
C LYS A 279 8.62 -17.25 10.19
N GLN A 280 9.35 -16.20 9.81
CA GLN A 280 10.66 -15.86 10.40
C GLN A 280 10.53 -15.00 11.68
N GLU A 281 9.33 -14.50 12.01
CA GLU A 281 9.04 -13.65 13.17
C GLU A 281 8.66 -14.45 14.42
#